data_2ea802ba929801c4d68292a377da5cfc
#
_entry.id   2ea802ba929801c4d68292a377da5cfc
#
_cell.length_a   1.000
_cell.length_b   1.000
_cell.length_c   1.000
_cell.angle_alpha   90.00
_cell.angle_beta   90.00
_cell.angle_gamma   90.00
#
_symmetry.space_group_name_H-M   'P 1'
#
loop_
_entity.id
_entity.type
_entity.pdbx_description
1 polymer ?
#
loop_
_entity_poly.entity_id
_entity_poly.type
_entity_poly.pdbx_seq_one_letter_code
_entity_poly.pdbx_strand_id
1 'polypeptide(L)'
;KNRMFSLCAKKLLFLLNENKGGELSLYYRAATLSHIGRFISRYQLFGGDVETMTRNKVAFFPGTFDPFTLSHKEIARRIRELGYTVFLAIDEFSWSKKTQPHLVRRQIVNMSIADEFYVHLFPDNTPVNIANPADLRRLKEMFPNEELYIVVGSDVIHNASSYKKEPEENSIHFFNHIVFRRAGEAHPTEVYNEIRGKVVQLELPRELEDISSTKIRENIDNHRDISSLIDPVVQEYIYHKGMYLREPEFKPILRAKAIAFENASGRDHAVLDELGNTVLYGHPDAQAIFTRIQVENDSLLILRNTVEGERPVGFASYREIGNDELYGVLKDMELANLVRGKSSREILLITGIYAREENTGDSEMIRDAAQQLLVEVVAKELEKNYSFALFVAE
;
A
#
# COMPACT_ATOMS: atom_id res chain seq x y z
N LYS A 1 -26.08 -20.76 -6.25
CA LYS A 1 -24.66 -20.31 -6.32
C LYS A 1 -24.17 -19.82 -4.96
N ASN A 2 -24.91 -18.98 -4.22
CA ASN A 2 -24.53 -18.47 -2.90
C ASN A 2 -24.33 -19.56 -1.83
N ARG A 3 -25.16 -20.62 -1.85
CA ARG A 3 -25.00 -21.77 -0.93
C ARG A 3 -23.69 -22.53 -1.14
N MET A 4 -23.29 -22.74 -2.39
CA MET A 4 -22.06 -23.45 -2.72
C MET A 4 -20.82 -22.65 -2.33
N PHE A 5 -20.86 -21.35 -2.50
CA PHE A 5 -19.78 -20.44 -2.12
C PHE A 5 -19.60 -20.36 -0.59
N SER A 6 -20.68 -20.21 0.14
CA SER A 6 -20.69 -20.26 1.62
C SER A 6 -20.18 -21.63 2.14
N LEU A 7 -20.48 -22.72 1.43
CA LEU A 7 -20.00 -24.07 1.78
C LEU A 7 -18.50 -24.21 1.51
N CYS A 8 -18.00 -23.68 0.39
CA CYS A 8 -16.57 -23.66 0.06
C CYS A 8 -15.77 -22.82 1.04
N ALA A 9 -16.24 -21.64 1.40
CA ALA A 9 -15.59 -20.77 2.38
C ALA A 9 -15.57 -21.42 3.78
N LYS A 10 -16.68 -22.01 4.20
CA LYS A 10 -16.76 -22.77 5.46
C LYS A 10 -15.84 -24.00 5.46
N LYS A 11 -15.76 -24.73 4.36
CA LYS A 11 -14.89 -25.91 4.22
C LYS A 11 -13.42 -25.51 4.20
N LEU A 12 -13.08 -24.40 3.61
CA LEU A 12 -11.72 -23.85 3.61
C LEU A 12 -11.32 -23.34 5.00
N LEU A 13 -12.19 -22.63 5.70
CA LEU A 13 -12.01 -22.23 7.10
C LEU A 13 -11.88 -23.46 8.02
N PHE A 14 -12.66 -24.51 7.77
CA PHE A 14 -12.58 -25.77 8.50
C PHE A 14 -11.23 -26.47 8.27
N LEU A 15 -10.77 -26.57 7.01
CA LEU A 15 -9.46 -27.14 6.68
C LEU A 15 -8.30 -26.35 7.27
N LEU A 16 -8.41 -25.02 7.31
CA LEU A 16 -7.44 -24.14 7.98
C LEU A 16 -7.43 -24.33 9.50
N ASN A 17 -8.57 -24.66 10.08
CA ASN A 17 -8.70 -24.94 11.53
C ASN A 17 -8.30 -26.37 11.92
N GLU A 18 -8.51 -27.36 11.06
CA GLU A 18 -8.12 -28.75 11.34
C GLU A 18 -6.60 -28.97 11.24
N ASN A 19 -5.88 -28.18 10.46
CA ASN A 19 -4.42 -28.20 10.41
C ASN A 19 -3.74 -27.57 11.65
N LYS A 20 -4.38 -27.64 12.79
CA LYS A 20 -3.83 -27.16 14.08
C LYS A 20 -2.55 -27.86 14.54
N GLY A 21 -2.17 -28.96 13.93
CA GLY A 21 -0.96 -29.75 14.29
C GLY A 21 0.20 -29.62 13.31
N GLY A 22 0.03 -28.96 12.19
CA GLY A 22 1.09 -28.71 11.21
C GLY A 22 1.60 -27.27 11.31
N GLU A 23 2.88 -27.08 11.12
CA GLU A 23 3.64 -25.83 11.17
C GLU A 23 3.22 -24.71 10.19
N LEU A 24 1.95 -24.63 9.79
CA LEU A 24 1.43 -23.49 9.08
C LEU A 24 1.37 -22.32 10.07
N SER A 25 2.34 -21.43 10.00
CA SER A 25 2.38 -20.21 10.80
C SER A 25 1.09 -19.41 10.63
N LEU A 26 0.68 -18.67 11.65
CA LEU A 26 -0.44 -17.71 11.56
C LEU A 26 -0.32 -16.79 10.35
N TYR A 27 0.91 -16.49 9.92
CA TYR A 27 1.23 -15.75 8.72
C TYR A 27 0.64 -16.38 7.44
N TYR A 28 0.81 -17.69 7.23
CA TYR A 28 0.24 -18.38 6.07
C TYR A 28 -1.28 -18.44 6.13
N ARG A 29 -1.85 -18.53 7.32
CA ARG A 29 -3.30 -18.43 7.54
C ARG A 29 -3.80 -17.03 7.16
N ALA A 30 -3.07 -15.99 7.56
CA ALA A 30 -3.36 -14.61 7.22
C ALA A 30 -3.31 -14.33 5.73
N ALA A 31 -2.23 -14.77 5.06
CA ALA A 31 -2.08 -14.63 3.62
C ALA A 31 -3.22 -15.36 2.88
N THR A 32 -3.58 -16.55 3.33
CA THR A 32 -4.68 -17.33 2.74
C THR A 32 -6.03 -16.66 2.96
N LEU A 33 -6.32 -16.15 4.16
CA LEU A 33 -7.55 -15.42 4.44
C LEU A 33 -7.63 -14.11 3.64
N SER A 34 -6.50 -13.43 3.48
CA SER A 34 -6.39 -12.23 2.63
C SER A 34 -6.71 -12.57 1.16
N HIS A 35 -6.17 -13.66 0.62
CA HIS A 35 -6.49 -14.11 -0.74
C HIS A 35 -7.97 -14.50 -0.90
N ILE A 36 -8.53 -15.17 0.10
CA ILE A 36 -9.95 -15.53 0.11
C ILE A 36 -10.81 -14.26 0.17
N GLY A 37 -10.48 -13.31 1.04
CA GLY A 37 -11.16 -12.03 1.13
C GLY A 37 -11.15 -11.25 -0.20
N ARG A 38 -9.99 -11.18 -0.87
CA ARG A 38 -9.87 -10.57 -2.21
C ARG A 38 -10.72 -11.30 -3.26
N PHE A 39 -10.74 -12.62 -3.22
CA PHE A 39 -11.55 -13.42 -4.15
C PHE A 39 -13.04 -13.19 -3.92
N ILE A 40 -13.48 -13.18 -2.66
CA ILE A 40 -14.87 -12.90 -2.29
C ILE A 40 -15.27 -11.49 -2.72
N SER A 41 -14.44 -10.50 -2.43
CA SER A 41 -14.70 -9.10 -2.81
C SER A 41 -14.76 -8.93 -4.34
N ARG A 42 -13.85 -9.57 -5.09
CA ARG A 42 -13.88 -9.56 -6.57
C ARG A 42 -15.12 -10.26 -7.11
N TYR A 43 -15.50 -11.38 -6.54
CA TYR A 43 -16.68 -12.11 -6.98
C TYR A 43 -17.97 -11.31 -6.75
N GLN A 44 -18.06 -10.57 -5.65
CA GLN A 44 -19.18 -9.67 -5.36
C GLN A 44 -19.23 -8.47 -6.32
N LEU A 45 -18.06 -7.96 -6.74
CA LEU A 45 -17.97 -6.87 -7.73
C LEU A 45 -18.33 -7.31 -9.17
N PHE A 46 -18.11 -8.59 -9.51
CA PHE A 46 -18.22 -9.09 -10.89
C PHE A 46 -19.44 -9.98 -11.19
N GLY A 47 -20.47 -10.04 -10.35
CA GLY A 47 -21.71 -10.64 -10.83
C GLY A 47 -22.39 -11.69 -9.97
N GLY A 48 -22.30 -11.58 -8.70
CA GLY A 48 -23.30 -12.25 -7.86
C GLY A 48 -24.54 -11.40 -7.79
N ASP A 49 -25.69 -11.86 -8.32
CA ASP A 49 -27.00 -11.42 -7.87
C ASP A 49 -27.17 -11.73 -6.37
N VAL A 50 -26.43 -10.98 -5.57
CA VAL A 50 -26.88 -10.64 -4.25
C VAL A 50 -27.93 -9.57 -4.51
N GLU A 51 -29.07 -9.62 -3.87
CA GLU A 51 -29.91 -8.45 -3.68
C GLU A 51 -28.98 -7.38 -3.09
N THR A 52 -28.26 -6.75 -3.99
CA THR A 52 -27.41 -5.61 -3.71
C THR A 52 -28.39 -4.53 -3.34
N MET A 53 -28.56 -4.29 -2.06
CA MET A 53 -28.77 -2.92 -1.63
C MET A 53 -27.70 -2.15 -2.35
N THR A 54 -28.06 -1.50 -3.46
CA THR A 54 -27.18 -0.65 -4.24
C THR A 54 -26.65 0.40 -3.27
N ARG A 55 -25.41 0.20 -2.79
CA ARG A 55 -24.78 1.16 -1.90
C ARG A 55 -24.35 2.32 -2.76
N ASN A 56 -25.20 3.33 -2.86
CA ASN A 56 -24.93 4.54 -3.64
C ASN A 56 -24.02 5.51 -2.91
N LYS A 57 -23.40 5.08 -1.79
CA LYS A 57 -22.52 5.91 -0.98
C LYS A 57 -21.15 5.27 -0.87
N VAL A 58 -20.14 6.05 -1.22
CA VAL A 58 -18.73 5.66 -1.15
C VAL A 58 -18.02 6.52 -0.12
N ALA A 59 -17.24 5.90 0.74
CA ALA A 59 -16.37 6.54 1.71
C ALA A 59 -14.90 6.30 1.31
N PHE A 60 -14.21 7.34 0.92
CA PHE A 60 -12.78 7.34 0.64
C PHE A 60 -12.04 7.68 1.93
N PHE A 61 -11.26 6.74 2.44
CA PHE A 61 -10.56 6.84 3.72
C PHE A 61 -9.04 6.84 3.49
N PRO A 62 -8.42 8.01 3.31
CA PRO A 62 -6.98 8.13 3.20
C PRO A 62 -6.32 8.05 4.57
N GLY A 63 -5.16 7.41 4.63
CA GLY A 63 -4.37 7.33 5.86
C GLY A 63 -2.99 6.73 5.64
N THR A 64 -2.05 7.10 6.52
CA THR A 64 -0.70 6.55 6.49
C THR A 64 -0.68 5.06 6.84
N PHE A 65 -1.55 4.64 7.78
CA PHE A 65 -1.75 3.24 8.20
C PHE A 65 -0.43 2.48 8.51
N ASP A 66 0.39 3.05 9.37
CA ASP A 66 1.72 2.52 9.69
C ASP A 66 1.92 2.21 11.19
N PRO A 67 1.37 1.07 11.68
CA PRO A 67 0.48 0.12 11.03
C PRO A 67 -1.01 0.53 11.09
N PHE A 68 -1.84 -0.19 10.33
CA PHE A 68 -3.29 -0.14 10.44
C PHE A 68 -3.74 -0.73 11.78
N THR A 69 -4.56 -0.01 12.53
CA THR A 69 -4.94 -0.32 13.92
C THR A 69 -6.36 -0.85 14.03
N LEU A 70 -6.73 -1.42 15.19
CA LEU A 70 -8.13 -1.78 15.50
C LEU A 70 -9.05 -0.55 15.48
N SER A 71 -8.54 0.64 15.85
CA SER A 71 -9.32 1.89 15.72
C SER A 71 -9.65 2.20 14.26
N HIS A 72 -8.69 2.08 13.34
CA HIS A 72 -8.95 2.26 11.91
C HIS A 72 -9.94 1.22 11.36
N LYS A 73 -9.81 -0.05 11.79
CA LYS A 73 -10.73 -1.13 11.40
C LYS A 73 -12.15 -0.85 11.87
N GLU A 74 -12.30 -0.38 13.12
CA GLU A 74 -13.61 -0.04 13.69
C GLU A 74 -14.27 1.16 12.98
N ILE A 75 -13.48 2.20 12.65
CA ILE A 75 -13.96 3.33 11.83
C ILE A 75 -14.53 2.81 10.51
N ALA A 76 -13.75 2.01 9.78
CA ALA A 76 -14.18 1.44 8.52
C ALA A 76 -15.44 0.57 8.66
N ARG A 77 -15.51 -0.25 9.72
CA ARG A 77 -16.65 -1.10 10.03
C ARG A 77 -17.92 -0.28 10.28
N ARG A 78 -17.85 0.75 11.11
CA ARG A 78 -19.00 1.63 11.42
C ARG A 78 -19.49 2.39 10.19
N ILE A 79 -18.57 2.89 9.37
CA ILE A 79 -18.92 3.54 8.11
C ILE A 79 -19.66 2.55 7.20
N ARG A 80 -19.17 1.32 7.10
CA ARG A 80 -19.85 0.25 6.35
C ARG A 80 -21.26 -0.03 6.91
N GLU A 81 -21.43 -0.07 8.23
CA GLU A 81 -22.72 -0.29 8.89
C GLU A 81 -23.74 0.83 8.61
N LEU A 82 -23.25 2.04 8.36
CA LEU A 82 -24.07 3.17 7.89
C LEU A 82 -24.44 3.07 6.39
N GLY A 83 -24.08 1.99 5.73
CA GLY A 83 -24.47 1.72 4.34
C GLY A 83 -23.48 2.20 3.28
N TYR A 84 -22.26 2.55 3.64
CA TYR A 84 -21.21 2.97 2.70
C TYR A 84 -20.39 1.77 2.20
N THR A 85 -19.87 1.88 0.99
CA THR A 85 -18.71 1.10 0.56
C THR A 85 -17.45 1.89 0.90
N VAL A 86 -16.52 1.29 1.63
CA VAL A 86 -15.32 1.96 2.14
C VAL A 86 -14.10 1.61 1.28
N PHE A 87 -13.37 2.62 0.83
CA PHE A 87 -12.09 2.47 0.16
C PHE A 87 -10.97 3.07 1.01
N LEU A 88 -10.08 2.21 1.49
CA LEU A 88 -8.89 2.60 2.26
C LEU A 88 -7.75 2.94 1.28
N ALA A 89 -7.28 4.17 1.30
CA ALA A 89 -6.19 4.64 0.46
C ALA A 89 -4.93 4.86 1.30
N ILE A 90 -3.84 4.20 0.93
CA ILE A 90 -2.55 4.40 1.60
C ILE A 90 -2.01 5.77 1.20
N ASP A 91 -1.87 6.66 2.18
CA ASP A 91 -1.34 8.00 1.95
C ASP A 91 0.17 7.95 1.74
N GLU A 92 0.60 8.38 0.57
CA GLU A 92 2.00 8.51 0.17
C GLU A 92 2.54 9.93 0.37
N PHE A 93 1.67 10.86 0.73
CA PHE A 93 1.97 12.29 0.80
C PHE A 93 2.31 12.79 2.20
N SER A 94 2.44 11.89 3.17
CA SER A 94 2.76 12.27 4.56
C SER A 94 4.27 12.44 4.76
N TRP A 95 4.76 13.65 4.52
CA TRP A 95 6.19 14.03 4.57
C TRP A 95 6.87 13.98 5.91
N SER A 96 6.12 14.14 6.99
CA SER A 96 6.70 14.33 8.31
C SER A 96 7.01 13.02 9.02
N LYS A 97 6.64 11.87 8.44
CA LYS A 97 6.73 10.57 9.11
C LYS A 97 7.68 9.63 8.37
N LYS A 98 8.64 9.06 9.09
CA LYS A 98 9.32 7.85 8.65
C LYS A 98 8.30 6.70 8.71
N THR A 99 8.11 5.99 7.61
CA THR A 99 7.09 4.94 7.51
C THR A 99 7.68 3.68 6.90
N GLN A 100 7.03 2.54 7.14
CA GLN A 100 7.31 1.34 6.38
C GLN A 100 7.01 1.57 4.89
N PRO A 101 7.66 0.83 3.99
CA PRO A 101 7.39 0.91 2.55
C PRO A 101 5.91 0.77 2.23
N HIS A 102 5.46 1.44 1.17
CA HIS A 102 4.06 1.45 0.75
C HIS A 102 3.47 0.04 0.61
N LEU A 103 4.19 -0.87 -0.06
CA LEU A 103 3.74 -2.26 -0.25
C LEU A 103 3.56 -3.01 1.08
N VAL A 104 4.43 -2.76 2.06
CA VAL A 104 4.32 -3.36 3.40
C VAL A 104 3.07 -2.86 4.11
N ARG A 105 2.85 -1.54 4.11
CA ARG A 105 1.65 -0.93 4.71
C ARG A 105 0.38 -1.42 4.04
N ARG A 106 0.41 -1.54 2.72
CA ARG A 106 -0.69 -2.09 1.93
C ARG A 106 -0.99 -3.54 2.30
N GLN A 107 0.03 -4.36 2.47
CA GLN A 107 -0.12 -5.75 2.91
C GLN A 107 -0.74 -5.83 4.31
N ILE A 108 -0.30 -5.01 5.25
CA ILE A 108 -0.87 -4.91 6.60
C ILE A 108 -2.35 -4.55 6.57
N VAL A 109 -2.72 -3.50 5.82
CA VAL A 109 -4.14 -3.11 5.67
C VAL A 109 -4.95 -4.25 5.07
N ASN A 110 -4.45 -4.86 4.00
CA ASN A 110 -5.14 -5.95 3.32
C ASN A 110 -5.40 -7.17 4.22
N MET A 111 -4.43 -7.53 5.08
CA MET A 111 -4.61 -8.59 6.08
C MET A 111 -5.68 -8.20 7.13
N SER A 112 -5.63 -6.96 7.60
CA SER A 112 -6.56 -6.48 8.63
C SER A 112 -8.02 -6.45 8.18
N ILE A 113 -8.28 -6.22 6.88
CA ILE A 113 -9.64 -6.09 6.34
C ILE A 113 -10.10 -7.34 5.58
N ALA A 114 -9.34 -8.43 5.64
CA ALA A 114 -9.65 -9.64 4.88
C ALA A 114 -11.03 -10.26 5.22
N ASP A 115 -11.51 -10.03 6.43
CA ASP A 115 -12.80 -10.48 6.96
C ASP A 115 -13.92 -9.42 6.82
N GLU A 116 -13.62 -8.22 6.31
CA GLU A 116 -14.59 -7.12 6.22
C GLU A 116 -15.19 -7.01 4.81
N PHE A 117 -16.51 -7.19 4.72
CA PHE A 117 -17.27 -6.97 3.48
C PHE A 117 -17.46 -5.49 3.23
N TYR A 118 -17.42 -5.07 1.96
CA TYR A 118 -17.57 -3.67 1.52
C TYR A 118 -16.51 -2.71 2.07
N VAL A 119 -15.38 -3.25 2.55
CA VAL A 119 -14.18 -2.50 2.87
C VAL A 119 -13.07 -2.98 1.93
N HIS A 120 -12.53 -2.08 1.14
CA HIS A 120 -11.59 -2.40 0.06
C HIS A 120 -10.35 -1.51 0.14
N LEU A 121 -9.23 -2.03 -0.37
CA LEU A 121 -8.10 -1.18 -0.67
C LEU A 121 -8.36 -0.37 -1.95
N PHE A 122 -8.05 0.91 -1.90
CA PHE A 122 -8.06 1.77 -3.08
C PHE A 122 -6.95 1.34 -4.06
N PRO A 123 -7.15 1.44 -5.39
CA PRO A 123 -6.13 1.06 -6.38
C PRO A 123 -4.82 1.83 -6.22
N ASP A 124 -3.67 1.14 -6.31
CA ASP A 124 -2.32 1.72 -6.18
C ASP A 124 -1.97 2.66 -7.29
N ASN A 125 -2.41 2.30 -8.51
CA ASN A 125 -2.08 3.03 -9.73
C ASN A 125 -2.78 4.40 -9.84
N THR A 126 -3.55 4.77 -8.84
CA THR A 126 -4.30 6.03 -8.84
C THR A 126 -4.16 6.71 -7.48
N PRO A 127 -3.00 7.28 -7.14
CA PRO A 127 -2.83 8.00 -5.88
C PRO A 127 -3.72 9.23 -5.86
N VAL A 128 -4.27 9.52 -4.70
CA VAL A 128 -5.12 10.69 -4.46
C VAL A 128 -4.59 11.49 -3.30
N ASN A 129 -4.12 12.69 -3.58
CA ASN A 129 -3.80 13.68 -2.57
C ASN A 129 -5.03 14.54 -2.31
N ILE A 130 -5.66 14.39 -1.14
CA ILE A 130 -6.85 15.18 -0.79
C ILE A 130 -6.59 16.70 -0.66
N ALA A 131 -5.33 17.11 -0.63
CA ALA A 131 -4.94 18.52 -0.68
C ALA A 131 -4.85 19.07 -2.11
N ASN A 132 -4.98 18.23 -3.15
CA ASN A 132 -4.88 18.61 -4.55
C ASN A 132 -6.26 18.57 -5.23
N PRO A 133 -6.81 19.71 -5.67
CA PRO A 133 -8.12 19.77 -6.34
C PRO A 133 -8.21 18.93 -7.61
N ALA A 134 -7.11 18.75 -8.35
CA ALA A 134 -7.08 17.92 -9.56
C ALA A 134 -7.28 16.42 -9.23
N ASP A 135 -6.65 15.95 -8.15
CA ASP A 135 -6.82 14.57 -7.68
C ASP A 135 -8.23 14.33 -7.14
N LEU A 136 -8.77 15.31 -6.42
CA LEU A 136 -10.14 15.24 -5.92
C LEU A 136 -11.17 15.21 -7.05
N ARG A 137 -10.95 15.98 -8.12
CA ARG A 137 -11.80 15.92 -9.32
C ARG A 137 -11.73 14.52 -9.95
N ARG A 138 -10.53 13.99 -10.16
CA ARG A 138 -10.33 12.63 -10.68
C ARG A 138 -11.00 11.57 -9.79
N LEU A 139 -10.88 11.70 -8.48
CA LEU A 139 -11.56 10.81 -7.53
C LEU A 139 -13.08 10.86 -7.72
N LYS A 140 -13.66 12.05 -7.92
CA LYS A 140 -15.09 12.20 -8.16
C LYS A 140 -15.53 11.57 -9.49
N GLU A 141 -14.68 11.66 -10.53
CA GLU A 141 -14.92 11.04 -11.83
C GLU A 141 -14.90 9.50 -11.77
N MET A 142 -14.17 8.91 -10.81
CA MET A 142 -14.17 7.46 -10.59
C MET A 142 -15.48 6.94 -9.98
N PHE A 143 -16.27 7.81 -9.36
CA PHE A 143 -17.54 7.48 -8.71
C PHE A 143 -18.66 8.39 -9.20
N PRO A 144 -19.02 8.30 -10.51
CA PRO A 144 -19.94 9.25 -11.13
C PRO A 144 -21.40 9.12 -10.69
N ASN A 145 -21.79 7.96 -10.17
CA ASN A 145 -23.16 7.65 -9.77
C ASN A 145 -23.33 7.52 -8.25
N GLU A 146 -22.24 7.61 -7.52
CA GLU A 146 -22.21 7.43 -6.07
C GLU A 146 -22.06 8.77 -5.33
N GLU A 147 -22.60 8.82 -4.16
CA GLU A 147 -22.40 9.93 -3.23
C GLU A 147 -21.06 9.72 -2.50
N LEU A 148 -20.04 10.49 -2.90
CA LEU A 148 -18.67 10.36 -2.40
C LEU A 148 -18.48 11.16 -1.11
N TYR A 149 -17.89 10.52 -0.10
CA TYR A 149 -17.51 11.11 1.18
C TYR A 149 -16.01 10.90 1.44
N ILE A 150 -15.35 11.93 1.95
CA ILE A 150 -13.95 11.84 2.42
C ILE A 150 -13.96 11.57 3.92
N VAL A 151 -13.25 10.54 4.35
CA VAL A 151 -13.14 10.17 5.77
C VAL A 151 -11.88 10.80 6.35
N VAL A 152 -12.05 11.60 7.40
CA VAL A 152 -10.94 12.28 8.07
C VAL A 152 -11.13 12.32 9.57
N GLY A 153 -10.02 12.39 10.31
CA GLY A 153 -10.06 12.72 11.74
C GLY A 153 -10.33 14.20 11.94
N SER A 154 -10.93 14.56 13.06
CA SER A 154 -11.11 15.95 13.48
C SER A 154 -9.78 16.72 13.54
N ASP A 155 -8.71 16.05 13.97
CA ASP A 155 -7.35 16.58 14.03
C ASP A 155 -6.82 16.99 12.64
N VAL A 156 -7.18 16.26 11.59
CA VAL A 156 -6.79 16.58 10.20
C VAL A 156 -7.44 17.87 9.73
N ILE A 157 -8.73 18.07 10.02
CA ILE A 157 -9.44 19.28 9.64
C ILE A 157 -8.80 20.51 10.31
N HIS A 158 -8.40 20.37 11.57
CA HIS A 158 -7.76 21.44 12.32
C HIS A 158 -6.34 21.77 11.86
N ASN A 159 -5.57 20.77 11.51
CA ASN A 159 -4.12 20.91 11.35
C ASN A 159 -3.67 20.95 9.90
N ALA A 160 -4.39 20.31 8.97
CA ALA A 160 -3.94 20.23 7.58
C ALA A 160 -4.11 21.57 6.86
N SER A 161 -3.07 21.95 6.10
CA SER A 161 -3.04 23.19 5.33
C SER A 161 -4.14 23.28 4.26
N SER A 162 -4.62 22.12 3.77
CA SER A 162 -5.69 22.04 2.78
C SER A 162 -7.02 22.61 3.28
N TYR A 163 -7.30 22.48 4.58
CA TYR A 163 -8.51 23.03 5.20
C TYR A 163 -8.36 24.50 5.63
N LYS A 164 -7.13 25.01 5.64
CA LYS A 164 -6.83 26.42 6.00
C LYS A 164 -6.75 27.35 4.79
N LYS A 165 -6.79 26.79 3.58
CA LYS A 165 -6.83 27.57 2.35
C LYS A 165 -8.25 28.04 2.08
N GLU A 166 -8.37 29.18 1.37
CA GLU A 166 -9.68 29.61 0.89
C GLU A 166 -10.31 28.53 -0.01
N PRO A 167 -11.62 28.29 0.14
CA PRO A 167 -12.33 27.32 -0.67
C PRO A 167 -12.31 27.71 -2.17
N GLU A 168 -11.68 26.88 -2.99
CA GLU A 168 -11.67 27.00 -4.44
C GLU A 168 -12.43 25.84 -5.08
N GLU A 169 -12.82 25.96 -6.35
CA GLU A 169 -13.56 24.93 -7.05
C GLU A 169 -12.82 23.57 -7.01
N ASN A 170 -13.54 22.50 -6.70
CA ASN A 170 -13.05 21.15 -6.49
C ASN A 170 -12.06 21.00 -5.31
N SER A 171 -11.90 21.98 -4.44
CA SER A 171 -11.15 21.80 -3.21
C SER A 171 -11.89 20.88 -2.22
N ILE A 172 -11.18 20.41 -1.20
CA ILE A 172 -11.70 19.50 -0.19
C ILE A 172 -12.99 20.01 0.48
N HIS A 173 -13.16 21.33 0.58
CA HIS A 173 -14.32 21.97 1.20
C HIS A 173 -15.66 21.65 0.51
N PHE A 174 -15.65 21.30 -0.78
CA PHE A 174 -16.86 20.99 -1.55
C PHE A 174 -17.24 19.50 -1.53
N PHE A 175 -16.47 18.69 -0.85
CA PHE A 175 -16.77 17.26 -0.71
C PHE A 175 -17.61 16.98 0.54
N ASN A 176 -18.38 15.89 0.53
CA ASN A 176 -19.01 15.41 1.74
C ASN A 176 -17.95 14.76 2.62
N HIS A 177 -18.13 14.85 3.94
CA HIS A 177 -17.18 14.34 4.91
C HIS A 177 -17.82 13.35 5.88
N ILE A 178 -17.03 12.35 6.27
CA ILE A 178 -17.27 11.57 7.48
C ILE A 178 -16.12 11.93 8.43
N VAL A 179 -16.45 12.56 9.53
CA VAL A 179 -15.48 13.04 10.51
C VAL A 179 -15.54 12.17 11.74
N PHE A 180 -14.45 11.47 12.03
CA PHE A 180 -14.34 10.71 13.26
C PHE A 180 -13.56 11.50 14.31
N ARG A 181 -13.95 11.32 15.57
CA ARG A 181 -13.38 12.03 16.71
C ARG A 181 -12.68 11.07 17.65
N ARG A 182 -11.59 11.55 18.24
CA ARG A 182 -10.92 10.90 19.36
C ARG A 182 -11.34 11.56 20.68
N ALA A 183 -11.28 10.79 21.77
CA ALA A 183 -11.62 11.30 23.10
C ALA A 183 -10.80 12.53 23.47
N GLY A 184 -11.43 13.47 24.15
CA GLY A 184 -10.78 14.65 24.70
C GLY A 184 -10.56 15.80 23.74
N GLU A 185 -10.90 15.66 22.45
CA GLU A 185 -10.87 16.79 21.53
C GLU A 185 -12.08 17.71 21.77
N ALA A 186 -11.79 19.00 22.06
CA ALA A 186 -12.83 20.02 22.22
C ALA A 186 -13.74 20.10 20.98
N HIS A 187 -15.00 20.47 21.16
CA HIS A 187 -15.95 20.69 20.07
C HIS A 187 -15.69 22.03 19.35
N PRO A 188 -15.05 22.06 18.22
CA PRO A 188 -15.08 23.25 17.40
C PRO A 188 -16.10 23.04 16.27
N THR A 189 -17.34 23.38 16.57
CA THR A 189 -18.39 23.54 15.57
C THR A 189 -17.99 24.55 14.49
N GLU A 190 -17.07 25.45 14.81
CA GLU A 190 -16.62 26.52 13.93
C GLU A 190 -15.79 26.02 12.73
N VAL A 191 -15.02 24.93 12.86
CA VAL A 191 -14.17 24.41 11.77
C VAL A 191 -14.97 23.71 10.67
N TYR A 192 -16.15 23.20 10.99
CA TYR A 192 -17.03 22.60 9.97
C TYR A 192 -17.76 23.65 9.11
N ASN A 193 -17.75 24.93 9.50
CA ASN A 193 -18.44 25.98 8.78
C ASN A 193 -17.84 26.24 7.38
N GLU A 194 -16.61 25.88 7.14
CA GLU A 194 -15.97 26.01 5.83
C GLU A 194 -16.28 24.83 4.90
N ILE A 195 -16.74 23.71 5.46
CA ILE A 195 -17.14 22.53 4.67
C ILE A 195 -18.54 22.78 4.11
N ARG A 196 -18.63 22.89 2.79
CA ARG A 196 -19.88 23.12 2.07
C ARG A 196 -20.64 21.84 1.73
N GLY A 197 -19.98 20.68 1.84
CA GLY A 197 -20.57 19.36 1.69
C GLY A 197 -21.30 18.91 2.95
N LYS A 198 -21.96 17.76 2.86
CA LYS A 198 -22.59 17.11 4.04
C LYS A 198 -21.50 16.65 5.00
N VAL A 199 -21.73 16.80 6.30
CA VAL A 199 -20.84 16.31 7.34
C VAL A 199 -21.55 15.25 8.18
N VAL A 200 -21.01 14.04 8.22
CA VAL A 200 -21.45 12.95 9.08
C VAL A 200 -20.42 12.81 10.20
N GLN A 201 -20.84 12.93 11.43
CA GLN A 201 -19.97 12.73 12.59
C GLN A 201 -20.03 11.28 13.04
N LEU A 202 -18.85 10.70 13.31
CA LEU A 202 -18.69 9.35 13.81
C LEU A 202 -17.95 9.37 15.15
N GLU A 203 -18.57 8.83 16.18
CA GLU A 203 -17.94 8.69 17.48
C GLU A 203 -17.32 7.29 17.61
N LEU A 204 -16.08 7.24 18.08
CA LEU A 204 -15.40 6.00 18.39
C LEU A 204 -15.77 5.48 19.78
N PRO A 205 -15.77 4.16 20.00
CA PRO A 205 -15.83 3.60 21.35
C PRO A 205 -14.63 4.09 22.17
N ARG A 206 -14.85 4.38 23.44
CA ARG A 206 -13.78 4.88 24.34
C ARG A 206 -12.57 3.97 24.39
N GLU A 207 -12.76 2.66 24.30
CA GLU A 207 -11.69 1.67 24.33
C GLU A 207 -10.73 1.77 23.12
N LEU A 208 -11.19 2.37 22.02
CA LEU A 208 -10.44 2.50 20.77
C LEU A 208 -9.90 3.91 20.52
N GLU A 209 -10.31 4.89 21.32
CA GLU A 209 -9.93 6.29 21.14
C GLU A 209 -8.43 6.51 21.34
N ASP A 210 -7.83 5.78 22.29
CA ASP A 210 -6.39 5.85 22.61
C ASP A 210 -5.51 4.98 21.72
N ILE A 211 -6.09 4.26 20.76
CA ILE A 211 -5.31 3.40 19.85
C ILE A 211 -4.77 4.21 18.69
N SER A 212 -3.46 4.28 18.60
CA SER A 212 -2.77 4.95 17.48
C SER A 212 -1.63 4.10 16.94
N SER A 213 -1.26 4.33 15.68
CA SER A 213 -0.10 3.69 15.06
C SER A 213 1.20 4.01 15.82
N THR A 214 1.33 5.22 16.35
CA THR A 214 2.47 5.64 17.16
C THR A 214 2.58 4.81 18.44
N LYS A 215 1.47 4.64 19.16
CA LYS A 215 1.43 3.81 20.38
C LYS A 215 1.82 2.36 20.12
N ILE A 216 1.41 1.80 18.96
CA ILE A 216 1.80 0.45 18.56
C ILE A 216 3.30 0.37 18.34
N ARG A 217 3.88 1.30 17.56
CA ARG A 217 5.33 1.31 17.30
C ARG A 217 6.14 1.47 18.58
N GLU A 218 5.74 2.37 19.47
CA GLU A 218 6.37 2.56 20.79
C GLU A 218 6.25 1.29 21.65
N ASN A 219 5.13 0.61 21.65
CA ASN A 219 4.97 -0.63 22.40
C ASN A 219 5.87 -1.74 21.85
N ILE A 220 5.97 -1.88 20.51
CA ILE A 220 6.86 -2.88 19.88
C ILE A 220 8.32 -2.59 20.25
N ASP A 221 8.75 -1.34 20.12
CA ASP A 221 10.12 -0.93 20.43
C ASP A 221 10.47 -1.14 21.91
N ASN A 222 9.49 -0.96 22.79
CA ASN A 222 9.63 -1.19 24.23
C ASN A 222 9.25 -2.63 24.67
N HIS A 223 9.09 -3.56 23.74
CA HIS A 223 8.71 -4.97 24.01
C HIS A 223 7.41 -5.10 24.84
N ARG A 224 6.46 -4.20 24.63
CA ARG A 224 5.14 -4.24 25.29
C ARG A 224 4.11 -4.93 24.40
N ASP A 225 3.08 -5.44 25.04
CA ASP A 225 1.95 -6.10 24.33
C ASP A 225 1.18 -5.11 23.44
N ILE A 226 0.83 -5.60 22.24
CA ILE A 226 0.02 -4.87 21.26
C ILE A 226 -1.26 -5.63 20.86
N SER A 227 -1.56 -6.75 21.51
CA SER A 227 -2.66 -7.64 21.13
C SER A 227 -4.04 -6.97 21.16
N SER A 228 -4.22 -5.97 22.04
CA SER A 228 -5.44 -5.18 22.13
C SER A 228 -5.48 -3.96 21.16
N LEU A 229 -4.43 -3.72 20.40
CA LEU A 229 -4.27 -2.52 19.58
C LEU A 229 -4.35 -2.80 18.08
N ILE A 230 -4.08 -4.05 17.67
CA ILE A 230 -3.94 -4.44 16.27
C ILE A 230 -4.61 -5.80 16.02
N ASP A 231 -4.94 -6.07 14.76
CA ASP A 231 -5.47 -7.38 14.37
C ASP A 231 -4.45 -8.50 14.67
N PRO A 232 -4.88 -9.62 15.28
CA PRO A 232 -3.97 -10.71 15.67
C PRO A 232 -3.12 -11.25 14.52
N VAL A 233 -3.69 -11.26 13.32
CA VAL A 233 -3.01 -11.71 12.10
C VAL A 233 -1.88 -10.75 11.72
N VAL A 234 -2.13 -9.47 11.84
CA VAL A 234 -1.13 -8.43 11.58
C VAL A 234 -0.06 -8.40 12.68
N GLN A 235 -0.44 -8.63 13.94
CA GLN A 235 0.52 -8.77 15.04
C GLN A 235 1.52 -9.87 14.76
N GLU A 236 1.07 -11.05 14.37
CA GLU A 236 1.93 -12.18 14.04
C GLU A 236 2.87 -11.85 12.86
N TYR A 237 2.33 -11.20 11.82
CA TYR A 237 3.11 -10.75 10.68
C TYR A 237 4.22 -9.76 11.07
N ILE A 238 3.89 -8.76 11.90
CA ILE A 238 4.83 -7.77 12.40
C ILE A 238 5.94 -8.43 13.20
N TYR A 239 5.61 -9.34 14.12
CA TYR A 239 6.59 -10.02 14.96
C TYR A 239 7.47 -10.98 14.16
N HIS A 240 6.86 -11.73 13.23
CA HIS A 240 7.61 -12.65 12.38
C HIS A 240 8.64 -11.91 11.49
N LYS A 241 8.30 -10.72 11.03
CA LYS A 241 9.19 -9.90 10.19
C LYS A 241 10.09 -8.95 10.98
N GLY A 242 9.97 -8.89 12.30
CA GLY A 242 10.76 -8.00 13.15
C GLY A 242 10.53 -6.53 12.88
N MET A 243 9.30 -6.15 12.46
CA MET A 243 8.98 -4.78 12.11
C MET A 243 8.83 -3.90 13.33
N TYR A 244 9.08 -2.60 13.17
CA TYR A 244 8.87 -1.55 14.19
C TYR A 244 9.71 -1.71 15.47
N LEU A 245 10.75 -2.53 15.46
CA LEU A 245 11.71 -2.63 16.58
C LEU A 245 12.54 -1.35 16.76
N ARG A 246 12.55 -0.51 15.71
CA ARG A 246 13.12 0.84 15.71
C ARG A 246 12.33 1.68 14.73
N GLU A 247 12.41 3.00 14.84
CA GLU A 247 11.94 3.85 13.77
C GLU A 247 12.62 3.47 12.44
N PRO A 248 11.90 3.40 11.31
CA PRO A 248 12.53 3.19 10.02
C PRO A 248 13.64 4.21 9.81
N GLU A 249 14.84 3.75 9.45
CA GLU A 249 15.98 4.64 9.19
C GLU A 249 15.76 5.46 7.91
N PHE A 250 15.05 4.85 6.97
CA PHE A 250 14.76 5.47 5.69
C PHE A 250 13.60 6.46 5.81
N LYS A 251 13.88 7.71 5.49
CA LYS A 251 12.88 8.77 5.31
C LYS A 251 13.06 9.34 3.92
N PRO A 252 12.15 9.06 2.97
CA PRO A 252 12.30 9.56 1.62
C PRO A 252 12.27 11.08 1.60
N ILE A 253 13.25 11.67 0.94
CA ILE A 253 13.31 13.11 0.65
C ILE A 253 12.45 13.41 -0.57
N LEU A 254 12.47 12.49 -1.52
CA LEU A 254 11.74 12.59 -2.76
C LEU A 254 10.26 12.26 -2.60
N ARG A 255 9.38 13.12 -3.11
CA ARG A 255 7.93 12.84 -3.25
C ARG A 255 7.68 11.99 -4.48
N ALA A 256 7.82 10.72 -4.30
CA ALA A 256 7.67 9.81 -5.40
C ALA A 256 6.71 8.67 -5.09
N LYS A 257 6.18 8.11 -6.14
CA LYS A 257 5.30 6.96 -6.15
C LYS A 257 5.94 5.84 -6.93
N ALA A 258 5.94 4.64 -6.37
CA ALA A 258 6.40 3.44 -7.05
C ALA A 258 5.24 2.76 -7.79
N ILE A 259 5.42 2.48 -9.10
CA ILE A 259 4.45 1.77 -9.94
C ILE A 259 5.13 0.53 -10.51
N ALA A 260 4.55 -0.65 -10.27
CA ALA A 260 5.05 -1.90 -10.79
C ALA A 260 4.45 -2.24 -12.16
N PHE A 261 5.31 -2.70 -13.08
CA PHE A 261 4.96 -3.23 -14.39
C PHE A 261 5.49 -4.66 -14.47
N GLU A 262 4.61 -5.63 -14.35
CA GLU A 262 4.97 -7.05 -14.42
C GLU A 262 5.26 -7.45 -15.87
N ASN A 263 6.39 -8.14 -16.07
CA ASN A 263 6.81 -8.66 -17.38
C ASN A 263 6.79 -7.58 -18.49
N ALA A 264 7.65 -6.58 -18.37
CA ALA A 264 7.71 -5.41 -19.27
C ALA A 264 8.14 -5.71 -20.71
N SER A 265 8.10 -6.98 -21.12
CA SER A 265 8.47 -7.40 -22.47
C SER A 265 7.40 -7.07 -23.50
N GLY A 266 7.73 -6.23 -24.46
CA GLY A 266 7.02 -6.11 -25.73
C GLY A 266 5.67 -5.40 -25.75
N ARG A 267 5.05 -5.11 -24.60
CA ARG A 267 3.75 -4.43 -24.55
C ARG A 267 3.83 -2.96 -24.19
N ASP A 268 4.90 -2.55 -23.52
CA ASP A 268 5.05 -1.21 -22.95
C ASP A 268 6.20 -0.41 -23.56
N HIS A 269 6.32 -0.44 -24.90
CA HIS A 269 7.32 0.39 -25.62
C HIS A 269 7.25 1.86 -25.19
N ALA A 270 6.04 2.38 -24.96
CA ALA A 270 5.84 3.75 -24.51
C ALA A 270 6.50 4.02 -23.15
N VAL A 271 6.48 3.06 -22.23
CA VAL A 271 7.11 3.17 -20.92
C VAL A 271 8.64 3.13 -21.06
N LEU A 272 9.19 2.22 -21.87
CA LEU A 272 10.62 2.16 -22.11
C LEU A 272 11.13 3.40 -22.84
N ASP A 273 10.38 3.93 -23.81
CA ASP A 273 10.69 5.19 -24.49
C ASP A 273 10.68 6.37 -23.51
N GLU A 274 9.70 6.42 -22.60
CA GLU A 274 9.64 7.44 -21.54
C GLU A 274 10.87 7.36 -20.63
N LEU A 275 11.26 6.16 -20.19
CA LEU A 275 12.45 5.95 -19.35
C LEU A 275 13.74 6.31 -20.09
N GLY A 276 13.83 6.01 -21.39
CA GLY A 276 14.95 6.40 -22.25
C GLY A 276 15.09 7.91 -22.39
N ASN A 277 13.95 8.61 -22.48
CA ASN A 277 13.92 10.07 -22.61
C ASN A 277 14.01 10.81 -21.25
N THR A 278 13.96 10.07 -20.13
CA THR A 278 14.03 10.62 -18.77
C THR A 278 15.20 10.05 -17.99
N VAL A 279 15.02 8.92 -17.33
CA VAL A 279 16.00 8.33 -16.40
C VAL A 279 17.32 7.95 -17.07
N LEU A 280 17.27 7.36 -18.28
CA LEU A 280 18.48 6.94 -19.03
C LEU A 280 18.89 7.92 -20.12
N TYR A 281 18.38 9.12 -20.14
CA TYR A 281 18.75 10.11 -21.15
C TYR A 281 20.25 10.44 -21.08
N GLY A 282 20.96 10.18 -22.19
CA GLY A 282 22.40 10.37 -22.26
C GLY A 282 23.23 9.28 -21.56
N HIS A 283 22.61 8.22 -21.03
CA HIS A 283 23.34 7.08 -20.46
C HIS A 283 23.99 6.26 -21.60
N PRO A 284 25.31 5.96 -21.54
CA PRO A 284 26.02 5.29 -22.64
C PRO A 284 25.44 3.91 -22.94
N ASP A 285 24.98 3.19 -21.94
CA ASP A 285 24.50 1.81 -22.07
C ASP A 285 22.97 1.68 -22.13
N ALA A 286 22.23 2.79 -22.32
CA ALA A 286 20.77 2.81 -22.31
C ALA A 286 20.16 1.73 -23.22
N GLN A 287 20.68 1.58 -24.45
CA GLN A 287 20.19 0.58 -25.40
C GLN A 287 20.44 -0.86 -24.93
N ALA A 288 21.61 -1.12 -24.33
CA ALA A 288 21.96 -2.43 -23.81
C ALA A 288 21.06 -2.80 -22.62
N ILE A 289 20.80 -1.84 -21.74
CA ILE A 289 19.89 -2.00 -20.57
C ILE A 289 18.48 -2.39 -21.06
N PHE A 290 17.90 -1.64 -22.00
CA PHE A 290 16.58 -1.94 -22.52
C PHE A 290 16.51 -3.27 -23.27
N THR A 291 17.54 -3.59 -24.06
CA THR A 291 17.62 -4.88 -24.75
C THR A 291 17.62 -6.03 -23.73
N ARG A 292 18.41 -5.91 -22.65
CA ARG A 292 18.42 -6.91 -21.58
C ARG A 292 17.03 -7.06 -20.94
N ILE A 293 16.41 -5.94 -20.51
CA ILE A 293 15.08 -5.94 -19.89
C ILE A 293 14.05 -6.67 -20.76
N GLN A 294 14.09 -6.42 -22.08
CA GLN A 294 13.17 -7.04 -23.02
C GLN A 294 13.45 -8.53 -23.23
N VAL A 295 14.72 -8.90 -23.42
CA VAL A 295 15.14 -10.29 -23.67
C VAL A 295 14.90 -11.17 -22.46
N GLU A 296 15.19 -10.67 -21.27
CA GLU A 296 15.03 -11.39 -20.01
C GLU A 296 13.63 -11.27 -19.41
N ASN A 297 12.76 -10.47 -20.04
CA ASN A 297 11.39 -10.24 -19.61
C ASN A 297 11.28 -9.71 -18.17
N ASP A 298 12.20 -8.81 -17.81
CA ASP A 298 12.23 -8.23 -16.47
C ASP A 298 10.94 -7.45 -16.17
N SER A 299 10.51 -7.49 -14.93
CA SER A 299 9.53 -6.57 -14.37
C SER A 299 10.19 -5.25 -14.01
N LEU A 300 9.43 -4.17 -14.06
CA LEU A 300 9.90 -2.83 -13.71
C LEU A 300 9.16 -2.28 -12.51
N LEU A 301 9.87 -1.60 -11.64
CA LEU A 301 9.31 -0.72 -10.62
C LEU A 301 9.77 0.71 -10.92
N ILE A 302 8.83 1.57 -11.31
CA ILE A 302 9.12 2.94 -11.71
C ILE A 302 8.77 3.88 -10.58
N LEU A 303 9.71 4.72 -10.20
CA LEU A 303 9.54 5.78 -9.22
C LEU A 303 9.20 7.08 -9.96
N ARG A 304 8.01 7.64 -9.68
CA ARG A 304 7.53 8.87 -10.31
C ARG A 304 7.45 10.01 -9.30
N ASN A 305 7.97 11.16 -9.65
CA ASN A 305 7.83 12.37 -8.84
C ASN A 305 6.37 12.82 -8.83
N THR A 306 5.77 12.94 -7.65
CA THR A 306 4.36 13.31 -7.51
C THR A 306 4.12 14.83 -7.47
N VAL A 307 5.20 15.62 -7.38
CA VAL A 307 5.13 17.10 -7.34
C VAL A 307 5.20 17.72 -8.73
N GLU A 308 5.99 17.12 -9.62
CA GLU A 308 6.32 17.66 -10.94
C GLU A 308 5.75 16.83 -12.09
N GLY A 309 4.43 16.65 -12.12
CA GLY A 309 3.74 16.08 -13.28
C GLY A 309 3.98 14.57 -13.48
N GLU A 310 4.24 13.82 -12.42
CA GLU A 310 4.44 12.35 -12.44
C GLU A 310 5.60 11.88 -13.35
N ARG A 311 6.64 12.70 -13.52
CA ARG A 311 7.83 12.31 -14.32
C ARG A 311 8.59 11.18 -13.63
N PRO A 312 9.11 10.20 -14.39
CA PRO A 312 9.99 9.18 -13.86
C PRO A 312 11.31 9.79 -13.35
N VAL A 313 11.69 9.46 -12.12
CA VAL A 313 12.95 9.89 -11.49
C VAL A 313 13.89 8.72 -11.28
N GLY A 314 13.40 7.49 -11.38
CA GLY A 314 14.18 6.28 -11.31
C GLY A 314 13.35 5.06 -11.63
N PHE A 315 14.02 3.94 -11.88
CA PHE A 315 13.39 2.64 -11.98
C PHE A 315 14.33 1.52 -11.53
N ALA A 316 13.73 0.42 -11.08
CA ALA A 316 14.42 -0.84 -10.85
C ALA A 316 13.92 -1.89 -11.84
N SER A 317 14.81 -2.73 -12.35
CA SER A 317 14.45 -3.93 -13.10
C SER A 317 14.71 -5.17 -12.26
N TYR A 318 13.79 -6.13 -12.31
CA TYR A 318 13.86 -7.34 -11.49
C TYR A 318 13.04 -8.47 -12.12
N ARG A 319 13.38 -9.70 -11.77
CA ARG A 319 12.63 -10.89 -12.15
C ARG A 319 12.74 -12.00 -11.10
N GLU A 320 11.88 -12.97 -11.23
CA GLU A 320 11.97 -14.21 -10.48
C GLU A 320 12.90 -15.17 -11.20
N ILE A 321 13.80 -15.80 -10.45
CA ILE A 321 14.68 -16.85 -10.97
C ILE A 321 14.51 -18.13 -10.18
N GLY A 322 14.60 -19.25 -10.89
CA GLY A 322 14.66 -20.57 -10.29
C GLY A 322 16.09 -20.95 -9.87
N ASN A 323 16.21 -22.06 -9.15
CA ASN A 323 17.50 -22.60 -8.74
C ASN A 323 18.42 -22.94 -9.91
N ASP A 324 17.87 -23.23 -11.10
CA ASP A 324 18.64 -23.59 -12.27
C ASP A 324 19.38 -22.39 -12.87
N GLU A 325 18.80 -21.18 -12.76
CA GLU A 325 19.41 -19.94 -13.24
C GLU A 325 20.43 -19.36 -12.24
N LEU A 326 20.34 -19.78 -10.96
CA LEU A 326 21.15 -19.23 -9.88
C LEU A 326 22.66 -19.32 -10.15
N TYR A 327 23.12 -20.44 -10.72
CA TYR A 327 24.53 -20.65 -11.05
C TYR A 327 25.02 -19.77 -12.22
N GLY A 328 24.11 -19.34 -13.08
CA GLY A 328 24.43 -18.38 -14.15
C GLY A 328 24.58 -16.96 -13.61
N VAL A 329 23.84 -16.63 -12.57
CA VAL A 329 23.86 -15.31 -11.93
C VAL A 329 25.00 -15.17 -10.94
N LEU A 330 25.16 -16.16 -10.05
CA LEU A 330 26.24 -16.18 -9.06
C LEU A 330 27.45 -16.91 -9.62
N LYS A 331 28.55 -16.19 -9.84
CA LYS A 331 29.84 -16.78 -10.28
C LYS A 331 30.51 -17.59 -9.15
N ASP A 332 30.15 -17.32 -7.90
CA ASP A 332 30.63 -18.03 -6.72
C ASP A 332 29.78 -19.29 -6.46
N MET A 333 30.37 -20.46 -6.72
CA MET A 333 29.73 -21.75 -6.58
C MET A 333 29.39 -22.10 -5.12
N GLU A 334 30.19 -21.65 -4.16
CA GLU A 334 29.93 -21.91 -2.74
C GLU A 334 28.71 -21.10 -2.27
N LEU A 335 28.66 -19.82 -2.66
CA LEU A 335 27.55 -18.93 -2.38
C LEU A 335 26.26 -19.43 -3.07
N ALA A 336 26.37 -19.84 -4.34
CA ALA A 336 25.23 -20.39 -5.07
C ALA A 336 24.66 -21.65 -4.40
N ASN A 337 25.53 -22.56 -3.95
CA ASN A 337 25.12 -23.75 -3.20
C ASN A 337 24.48 -23.41 -1.85
N LEU A 338 24.99 -22.39 -1.16
CA LEU A 338 24.44 -21.95 0.12
C LEU A 338 23.02 -21.38 -0.06
N VAL A 339 22.81 -20.54 -1.07
CA VAL A 339 21.51 -19.95 -1.40
C VAL A 339 20.54 -21.05 -1.82
N ARG A 340 20.93 -21.93 -2.74
CA ARG A 340 20.14 -23.08 -3.19
C ARG A 340 19.72 -23.99 -2.03
N GLY A 341 20.65 -24.32 -1.14
CA GLY A 341 20.38 -25.21 0.00
C GLY A 341 19.37 -24.63 1.01
N LYS A 342 19.21 -23.31 1.02
CA LYS A 342 18.26 -22.61 1.90
C LYS A 342 16.98 -22.16 1.17
N SER A 343 16.98 -22.16 -0.16
CA SER A 343 15.85 -21.73 -0.96
C SER A 343 14.91 -22.89 -1.26
N SER A 344 13.72 -22.85 -0.73
CA SER A 344 12.62 -23.77 -1.11
C SER A 344 11.68 -23.13 -2.13
N ARG A 345 11.95 -21.90 -2.59
CA ARG A 345 11.07 -21.07 -3.43
C ARG A 345 11.89 -20.29 -4.44
N GLU A 346 11.17 -19.57 -5.29
CA GLU A 346 11.73 -18.63 -6.25
C GLU A 346 12.55 -17.54 -5.56
N ILE A 347 13.52 -17.01 -6.27
CA ILE A 347 14.46 -16.01 -5.80
C ILE A 347 14.17 -14.73 -6.58
N LEU A 348 14.04 -13.62 -5.88
CA LEU A 348 13.94 -12.31 -6.49
C LEU A 348 15.33 -11.85 -6.93
N LEU A 349 15.54 -11.69 -8.23
CA LEU A 349 16.75 -11.11 -8.80
C LEU A 349 16.50 -9.67 -9.19
N ILE A 350 17.22 -8.73 -8.55
CA ILE A 350 17.23 -7.31 -8.92
C ILE A 350 18.37 -7.14 -9.94
N THR A 351 18.00 -6.86 -11.18
CA THR A 351 18.92 -6.79 -12.33
C THR A 351 19.48 -5.39 -12.57
N GLY A 352 18.88 -4.36 -11.97
CA GLY A 352 19.41 -3.01 -12.02
C GLY A 352 18.55 -2.02 -11.25
N ILE A 353 19.21 -0.95 -10.75
CA ILE A 353 18.56 0.20 -10.14
C ILE A 353 19.14 1.44 -10.80
N TYR A 354 18.29 2.24 -11.40
CA TYR A 354 18.65 3.44 -12.16
C TYR A 354 17.90 4.64 -11.60
N ALA A 355 18.63 5.67 -11.23
CA ALA A 355 18.07 6.94 -10.77
C ALA A 355 18.81 8.09 -11.47
N ARG A 356 18.07 9.12 -11.84
CA ARG A 356 18.65 10.26 -12.53
C ARG A 356 18.54 11.54 -11.73
N GLU A 357 19.58 12.35 -11.89
CA GLU A 357 19.67 13.72 -11.46
C GLU A 357 18.80 14.62 -12.36
N GLU A 358 17.77 15.25 -11.81
CA GLU A 358 17.11 16.36 -12.49
C GLU A 358 17.94 17.63 -12.27
N ASN A 359 18.65 18.10 -13.29
CA ASN A 359 19.29 19.40 -13.50
C ASN A 359 19.80 20.24 -12.28
N THR A 360 19.69 19.74 -11.05
CA THR A 360 20.01 20.48 -9.83
C THR A 360 21.34 20.11 -9.20
N GLY A 361 22.03 19.10 -9.69
CA GLY A 361 23.28 18.63 -9.09
C GLY A 361 23.10 17.99 -7.71
N ASP A 362 21.89 17.61 -7.35
CA ASP A 362 21.55 17.09 -6.02
C ASP A 362 21.78 15.59 -5.92
N SER A 363 23.02 15.21 -5.61
CA SER A 363 23.45 13.82 -5.39
C SER A 363 22.66 13.13 -4.26
N GLU A 364 22.07 13.90 -3.35
CA GLU A 364 21.26 13.39 -2.25
C GLU A 364 19.92 12.86 -2.74
N MET A 365 19.29 13.53 -3.69
CA MET A 365 18.03 13.10 -4.31
C MET A 365 18.20 11.81 -5.12
N ILE A 366 19.30 11.64 -5.85
CA ILE A 366 19.59 10.40 -6.61
C ILE A 366 19.74 9.24 -5.64
N ARG A 367 20.51 9.44 -4.56
CA ARG A 367 20.72 8.42 -3.54
C ARG A 367 19.42 8.05 -2.86
N ASP A 368 18.56 9.03 -2.56
CA ASP A 368 17.24 8.82 -1.97
C ASP A 368 16.34 8.03 -2.92
N ALA A 369 16.29 8.38 -4.20
CA ALA A 369 15.53 7.65 -5.21
C ALA A 369 16.00 6.19 -5.35
N ALA A 370 17.31 5.96 -5.42
CA ALA A 370 17.87 4.61 -5.49
C ALA A 370 17.56 3.78 -4.24
N GLN A 371 17.68 4.40 -3.06
CA GLN A 371 17.35 3.76 -1.78
C GLN A 371 15.85 3.43 -1.69
N GLN A 372 14.99 4.33 -2.12
CA GLN A 372 13.54 4.10 -2.13
C GLN A 372 13.18 2.97 -3.10
N LEU A 373 13.76 2.93 -4.30
CA LEU A 373 13.57 1.84 -5.26
C LEU A 373 13.99 0.49 -4.66
N LEU A 374 15.17 0.43 -4.05
CA LEU A 374 15.66 -0.79 -3.41
C LEU A 374 14.69 -1.28 -2.32
N VAL A 375 14.25 -0.38 -1.45
CA VAL A 375 13.31 -0.71 -0.37
C VAL A 375 11.99 -1.23 -0.94
N GLU A 376 11.42 -0.58 -1.96
CA GLU A 376 10.15 -0.99 -2.57
C GLU A 376 10.27 -2.32 -3.33
N VAL A 377 11.38 -2.56 -4.02
CA VAL A 377 11.62 -3.86 -4.68
C VAL A 377 11.76 -4.98 -3.66
N VAL A 378 12.54 -4.76 -2.58
CA VAL A 378 12.71 -5.75 -1.51
C VAL A 378 11.39 -6.03 -0.78
N ALA A 379 10.51 -5.03 -0.65
CA ALA A 379 9.18 -5.20 -0.07
C ALA A 379 8.30 -6.17 -0.89
N LYS A 380 8.60 -6.40 -2.17
CA LYS A 380 7.99 -7.45 -3.00
C LYS A 380 8.20 -8.85 -2.41
N GLU A 381 9.31 -9.09 -1.71
CA GLU A 381 9.53 -10.34 -0.97
C GLU A 381 8.41 -10.61 0.04
N LEU A 382 7.98 -9.57 0.74
CA LEU A 382 6.90 -9.65 1.73
C LEU A 382 5.54 -9.95 1.08
N GLU A 383 5.34 -9.50 -0.15
CA GLU A 383 4.10 -9.74 -0.90
C GLU A 383 4.05 -11.14 -1.53
N LYS A 384 5.14 -11.56 -2.18
CA LYS A 384 5.23 -12.84 -2.90
C LYS A 384 5.92 -13.96 -2.13
N ASN A 385 6.51 -13.64 -0.97
CA ASN A 385 7.15 -14.58 -0.05
C ASN A 385 8.36 -15.30 -0.67
N TYR A 386 9.24 -14.55 -1.34
CA TYR A 386 10.53 -15.05 -1.82
C TYR A 386 11.44 -15.51 -0.68
N SER A 387 12.29 -16.50 -0.95
CA SER A 387 13.30 -16.97 0.01
C SER A 387 14.50 -16.02 0.10
N PHE A 388 14.88 -15.42 -1.03
CA PHE A 388 16.02 -14.49 -1.16
C PHE A 388 15.72 -13.39 -2.16
N ALA A 389 16.32 -12.23 -1.93
CA ALA A 389 16.49 -11.18 -2.92
C ALA A 389 17.98 -11.02 -3.21
N LEU A 390 18.37 -11.11 -4.47
CA LEU A 390 19.74 -10.94 -4.95
C LEU A 390 19.84 -9.65 -5.74
N PHE A 391 20.87 -8.89 -5.49
CA PHE A 391 21.23 -7.71 -6.26
C PHE A 391 22.62 -7.90 -6.88
N VAL A 392 22.72 -7.82 -8.19
CA VAL A 392 23.99 -7.87 -8.92
C VAL A 392 24.46 -6.43 -9.10
N ALA A 393 25.45 -6.02 -8.32
CA ALA A 393 26.16 -4.75 -8.52
C ALA A 393 27.30 -4.98 -9.53
N GLU A 394 27.33 -4.19 -10.61
CA GLU A 394 28.49 -4.10 -11.53
C GLU A 394 29.57 -3.21 -10.95
#